data_64f80db2a1154816d7e21eba7cb80ee9
#
_entry.id   64f80db2a1154816d7e21eba7cb80ee9
#
_cell.length_a   1.000
_cell.length_b   1.000
_cell.length_c   1.000
_cell.angle_alpha   90.00
_cell.angle_beta   90.00
_cell.angle_gamma   90.00
#
_symmetry.space_group_name_H-M   'P 1'
#
loop_
_entity.id
_entity.type
_entity.pdbx_description
1 polymer ?
#
loop_
_entity_poly.entity_id
_entity_poly.type
_entity_poly.pdbx_seq_one_letter_code
_entity_poly.pdbx_strand_id
1 'polypeptide(L)'
;PNVSDYGTNGFRLQFNADGLNESSGTVSSPTNIGDDSSGKNNHFSVSGIVASDCAMPDSPENNFATLNPLDVTSATLSEGNLKIVSPANIGANASYKMSTGKWYAEFYIDNSGSRTVDAHVIVGDIDFVANFGGVIGSFVAYRADGNINGTSGNATFTTGDIIAVAINADDGTVAWYKNNAVQSTTVSSLSYDAYCPSIVNFNGSGAFAVANFGQDGSFAGVLTGSAIGDEPDGNGYGLFKYSPPSGFLSLSSKNLPEPT
;
A
#
# COMPACT_ATOMS: atom_id res chain seq x y z
N PRO A 1 19.72 -0.07 27.51
CA PRO A 1 20.95 0.52 28.09
C PRO A 1 21.28 1.80 27.34
N ASN A 2 21.43 2.91 28.08
CA ASN A 2 21.88 4.15 27.48
C ASN A 2 23.39 4.03 27.26
N VAL A 3 23.82 3.95 25.99
CA VAL A 3 25.22 4.05 25.63
C VAL A 3 25.63 5.51 25.73
N SER A 4 26.53 5.84 26.66
CA SER A 4 27.02 7.19 26.88
C SER A 4 28.32 7.51 26.15
N ASP A 5 29.03 6.49 25.69
CA ASP A 5 30.26 6.62 24.91
C ASP A 5 30.27 5.62 23.75
N TYR A 6 30.35 6.14 22.55
CA TYR A 6 30.37 5.36 21.30
C TYR A 6 31.78 5.08 20.81
N GLY A 7 32.83 5.55 21.53
CA GLY A 7 34.20 5.50 21.04
C GLY A 7 34.43 6.35 19.78
N THR A 8 35.64 6.33 19.25
CA THR A 8 36.03 7.21 18.12
C THR A 8 35.29 6.86 16.82
N ASN A 9 35.09 5.57 16.56
CA ASN A 9 34.47 5.07 15.34
C ASN A 9 33.01 4.64 15.52
N GLY A 10 32.43 4.91 16.69
CA GLY A 10 31.05 4.57 16.96
C GLY A 10 30.10 5.61 16.37
N PHE A 11 28.86 5.20 16.14
CA PHE A 11 27.82 6.06 15.60
C PHE A 11 26.44 5.72 16.20
N ARG A 12 25.49 6.63 16.05
CA ARG A 12 24.09 6.45 16.41
C ARG A 12 23.21 7.01 15.30
N LEU A 13 22.61 6.13 14.50
CA LEU A 13 21.58 6.50 13.52
C LEU A 13 20.20 6.38 14.16
N GLN A 14 19.34 7.34 13.96
CA GLN A 14 17.98 7.36 14.52
C GLN A 14 16.92 6.94 13.49
N PHE A 15 17.20 7.05 12.19
CA PHE A 15 16.30 6.73 11.08
C PHE A 15 14.92 7.41 11.16
N ASN A 16 14.87 8.62 11.74
CA ASN A 16 13.66 9.39 11.98
C ASN A 16 13.63 10.71 11.17
N ALA A 17 14.40 10.78 10.11
CA ALA A 17 14.54 11.93 9.22
C ALA A 17 14.44 11.46 7.76
N ASP A 18 14.02 12.37 6.89
CA ASP A 18 13.78 12.14 5.47
C ASP A 18 14.76 12.86 4.54
N GLY A 19 15.65 13.66 5.10
CA GLY A 19 16.72 14.30 4.33
C GLY A 19 17.75 13.29 3.83
N LEU A 20 18.25 13.50 2.62
CA LEU A 20 19.19 12.61 1.94
C LEU A 20 20.60 13.21 1.80
N ASN A 21 20.83 14.41 2.33
CA ASN A 21 22.13 15.06 2.28
C ASN A 21 23.06 14.48 3.36
N GLU A 22 24.35 14.55 3.13
CA GLU A 22 25.35 14.25 4.16
C GLU A 22 25.55 15.48 5.03
N SER A 23 25.41 15.31 6.34
CA SER A 23 25.70 16.35 7.31
C SER A 23 27.21 16.46 7.60
N SER A 24 27.62 17.60 8.09
CA SER A 24 29.00 17.85 8.57
C SER A 24 28.95 18.40 9.99
N GLY A 25 29.88 17.96 10.83
CA GLY A 25 29.96 18.37 12.22
C GLY A 25 28.94 17.67 13.13
N THR A 26 28.89 18.08 14.39
CA THR A 26 28.04 17.40 15.39
C THR A 26 26.57 17.66 15.15
N VAL A 27 25.79 16.60 15.01
CA VAL A 27 24.34 16.62 14.85
C VAL A 27 23.69 16.04 16.11
N SER A 28 22.88 16.84 16.80
CA SER A 28 22.10 16.40 17.95
C SER A 28 20.64 16.07 17.61
N SER A 29 20.12 16.70 16.55
CA SER A 29 18.77 16.45 16.00
C SER A 29 18.93 16.10 14.53
N PRO A 30 18.90 14.82 14.15
CA PRO A 30 19.02 14.38 12.76
C PRO A 30 17.97 15.02 11.87
N THR A 31 18.40 15.47 10.70
CA THR A 31 17.55 15.97 9.62
C THR A 31 17.72 15.13 8.35
N ASN A 32 18.79 14.32 8.30
CA ASN A 32 19.06 13.39 7.22
C ASN A 32 19.14 11.96 7.77
N ILE A 33 18.75 10.97 6.94
CA ILE A 33 18.68 9.56 7.36
C ILE A 33 20.05 9.00 7.77
N GLY A 34 21.13 9.51 7.18
CA GLY A 34 22.50 9.10 7.48
C GLY A 34 23.18 9.88 8.63
N ASP A 35 22.45 10.73 9.35
CA ASP A 35 23.01 11.57 10.41
C ASP A 35 23.42 10.75 11.64
N ASP A 36 24.68 10.89 12.03
CA ASP A 36 25.20 10.35 13.28
C ASP A 36 24.92 11.31 14.44
N SER A 37 24.07 10.92 15.37
CA SER A 37 23.72 11.65 16.59
C SER A 37 24.53 11.22 17.82
N SER A 38 25.60 10.46 17.65
CA SER A 38 26.49 10.03 18.74
C SER A 38 27.43 11.13 19.24
N GLY A 39 27.58 12.22 18.48
CA GLY A 39 28.58 13.26 18.70
C GLY A 39 29.97 12.94 18.18
N LYS A 40 30.15 11.85 17.44
CA LYS A 40 31.44 11.43 16.88
C LYS A 40 31.63 11.85 15.41
N ASN A 41 30.60 12.43 14.77
CA ASN A 41 30.62 12.91 13.39
C ASN A 41 30.88 11.80 12.33
N ASN A 42 30.49 10.59 12.63
CA ASN A 42 30.59 9.45 11.70
C ASN A 42 29.31 9.35 10.86
N HIS A 43 29.02 10.38 10.06
CA HIS A 43 27.86 10.42 9.17
C HIS A 43 28.01 9.45 8.03
N PHE A 44 26.88 9.04 7.48
CA PHE A 44 26.80 8.11 6.35
C PHE A 44 26.22 8.83 5.12
N SER A 45 26.89 8.67 3.98
CA SER A 45 26.34 9.10 2.70
C SER A 45 25.24 8.15 2.24
N VAL A 46 24.17 8.70 1.69
CA VAL A 46 23.02 7.95 1.20
C VAL A 46 23.20 7.62 -0.27
N SER A 47 22.92 6.38 -0.67
CA SER A 47 22.94 5.95 -2.06
C SER A 47 21.80 4.97 -2.33
N GLY A 48 21.01 5.23 -3.40
CA GLY A 48 19.91 4.36 -3.81
C GLY A 48 18.64 4.47 -2.96
N ILE A 49 18.57 5.44 -2.04
CA ILE A 49 17.38 5.77 -1.24
C ILE A 49 16.80 7.08 -1.76
N VAL A 50 15.49 7.18 -1.84
CA VAL A 50 14.74 8.41 -2.13
C VAL A 50 13.94 8.84 -0.91
N ALA A 51 13.48 10.09 -0.88
CA ALA A 51 12.78 10.64 0.29
C ALA A 51 11.51 9.86 0.65
N SER A 52 10.83 9.26 -0.32
CA SER A 52 9.67 8.41 -0.10
C SER A 52 9.99 7.08 0.61
N ASP A 53 11.26 6.66 0.63
CA ASP A 53 11.70 5.46 1.36
C ASP A 53 11.98 5.74 2.83
N CYS A 54 11.97 7.02 3.22
CA CYS A 54 12.29 7.47 4.56
C CYS A 54 11.03 7.68 5.39
N ALA A 55 11.18 7.58 6.73
CA ALA A 55 10.09 7.83 7.67
C ALA A 55 8.82 6.99 7.45
N MET A 56 8.98 5.82 6.85
CA MET A 56 7.88 4.87 6.69
C MET A 56 7.35 4.45 8.08
N PRO A 57 6.02 4.37 8.26
CA PRO A 57 5.41 3.98 9.53
C PRO A 57 5.58 2.49 9.85
N ASP A 58 6.17 1.70 8.96
CA ASP A 58 6.48 0.30 9.17
C ASP A 58 7.49 0.11 10.31
N SER A 59 7.17 -0.78 11.23
CA SER A 59 8.04 -1.14 12.34
C SER A 59 7.77 -2.60 12.74
N PRO A 60 8.62 -3.25 13.53
CA PRO A 60 8.34 -4.62 14.00
C PRO A 60 7.01 -4.77 14.74
N GLU A 61 6.50 -3.70 15.35
CA GLU A 61 5.22 -3.68 16.08
C GLU A 61 4.04 -3.24 15.21
N ASN A 62 4.30 -2.59 14.08
CA ASN A 62 3.29 -2.06 13.17
C ASN A 62 3.70 -2.36 11.72
N ASN A 63 3.48 -3.58 11.30
CA ASN A 63 3.85 -4.08 10.00
C ASN A 63 2.65 -4.01 9.06
N PHE A 64 2.75 -3.26 7.98
CA PHE A 64 1.68 -3.14 7.00
C PHE A 64 1.71 -4.29 5.98
N ALA A 65 0.55 -4.58 5.40
CA ALA A 65 0.47 -5.48 4.26
C ALA A 65 1.27 -4.92 3.08
N THR A 66 1.75 -5.81 2.23
CA THR A 66 2.33 -5.49 0.92
C THR A 66 1.63 -6.36 -0.14
N LEU A 67 1.92 -6.15 -1.40
CA LEU A 67 1.59 -7.13 -2.43
C LEU A 67 2.45 -8.38 -2.20
N ASN A 68 1.84 -9.57 -2.26
CA ASN A 68 2.49 -10.82 -1.89
C ASN A 68 3.37 -11.36 -3.03
N PRO A 69 4.71 -11.35 -2.89
CA PRO A 69 5.60 -11.84 -3.93
C PRO A 69 5.52 -13.36 -4.16
N LEU A 70 4.95 -14.11 -3.22
CA LEU A 70 4.79 -15.57 -3.34
C LEU A 70 3.59 -15.95 -4.22
N ASP A 71 2.63 -15.04 -4.42
CA ASP A 71 1.44 -15.26 -5.25
C ASP A 71 1.64 -14.77 -6.69
N VAL A 72 2.80 -14.19 -7.01
CA VAL A 72 3.08 -13.58 -8.31
C VAL A 72 3.94 -14.50 -9.15
N THR A 73 3.45 -14.89 -10.32
CA THR A 73 4.18 -15.83 -11.20
C THR A 73 4.96 -15.16 -12.33
N SER A 74 4.61 -13.96 -12.76
CA SER A 74 5.22 -13.29 -13.92
C SER A 74 5.22 -11.78 -13.83
N ALA A 75 4.71 -11.18 -12.78
CA ALA A 75 4.83 -9.74 -12.54
C ALA A 75 6.11 -9.44 -11.74
N THR A 76 6.57 -8.19 -11.86
CA THR A 76 7.66 -7.67 -11.05
C THR A 76 7.06 -6.78 -9.98
N LEU A 77 7.42 -7.05 -8.73
CA LEU A 77 7.14 -6.16 -7.61
C LEU A 77 8.38 -5.32 -7.30
N SER A 78 8.17 -4.07 -6.93
CA SER A 78 9.21 -3.11 -6.53
C SER A 78 8.66 -2.16 -5.47
N GLU A 79 9.46 -1.19 -5.03
CA GLU A 79 9.07 -0.21 -4.03
C GLU A 79 8.52 -0.89 -2.77
N GLY A 80 9.31 -1.75 -2.15
CA GLY A 80 8.88 -2.51 -0.98
C GLY A 80 7.70 -3.46 -1.22
N ASN A 81 7.54 -3.96 -2.45
CA ASN A 81 6.39 -4.75 -2.92
C ASN A 81 5.06 -3.97 -2.93
N LEU A 82 5.11 -2.65 -3.08
CA LEU A 82 3.90 -1.83 -3.24
C LEU A 82 3.56 -1.58 -4.71
N LYS A 83 4.58 -1.50 -5.57
CA LYS A 83 4.40 -1.28 -7.00
C LYS A 83 4.41 -2.60 -7.78
N ILE A 84 3.43 -2.76 -8.67
CA ILE A 84 3.37 -3.91 -9.56
C ILE A 84 3.53 -3.49 -11.01
N VAL A 85 4.40 -4.23 -11.72
CA VAL A 85 4.54 -4.18 -13.18
C VAL A 85 4.21 -5.58 -13.68
N SER A 86 3.14 -5.73 -14.45
CA SER A 86 2.68 -7.05 -14.85
C SER A 86 2.40 -7.19 -16.34
N PRO A 87 2.59 -8.40 -16.89
CA PRO A 87 1.97 -8.79 -18.16
C PRO A 87 0.44 -8.80 -18.05
N ALA A 88 -0.24 -8.99 -19.21
CA ALA A 88 -1.67 -9.20 -19.23
C ALA A 88 -2.09 -10.42 -18.40
N ASN A 89 -3.24 -10.29 -17.76
CA ASN A 89 -3.90 -11.34 -16.97
C ASN A 89 -3.12 -11.79 -15.72
N ILE A 90 -2.30 -10.90 -15.18
CA ILE A 90 -1.53 -11.12 -13.96
C ILE A 90 -1.81 -10.00 -12.98
N GLY A 91 -1.82 -10.35 -11.70
CA GLY A 91 -1.99 -9.42 -10.60
C GLY A 91 -1.22 -9.84 -9.36
N ALA A 92 -1.53 -9.21 -8.25
CA ALA A 92 -1.02 -9.57 -6.93
C ALA A 92 -2.09 -9.36 -5.86
N ASN A 93 -2.12 -10.28 -4.92
CA ASN A 93 -2.92 -10.19 -3.70
C ASN A 93 -2.16 -9.40 -2.63
N ALA A 94 -2.87 -8.80 -1.68
CA ALA A 94 -2.25 -8.35 -0.45
C ALA A 94 -1.70 -9.54 0.35
N SER A 95 -0.64 -9.29 1.14
CA SER A 95 -0.04 -10.31 2.00
C SER A 95 -0.91 -10.68 3.21
N TYR A 96 -1.89 -9.82 3.55
CA TYR A 96 -2.85 -10.09 4.63
C TYR A 96 -4.20 -10.49 4.06
N LYS A 97 -4.80 -11.51 4.69
CA LYS A 97 -6.16 -11.99 4.41
C LYS A 97 -6.96 -11.88 5.71
N MET A 98 -8.09 -11.18 5.68
CA MET A 98 -8.85 -10.81 6.86
C MET A 98 -10.17 -11.57 6.91
N SER A 99 -10.41 -12.33 7.99
CA SER A 99 -11.66 -13.06 8.22
C SER A 99 -12.71 -12.25 8.97
N THR A 100 -12.32 -11.19 9.65
CA THR A 100 -13.19 -10.31 10.46
C THR A 100 -12.71 -8.87 10.40
N GLY A 101 -13.54 -7.92 10.84
CA GLY A 101 -13.19 -6.51 10.95
C GLY A 101 -13.46 -5.70 9.68
N LYS A 102 -13.13 -4.42 9.75
CA LYS A 102 -13.34 -3.44 8.68
C LYS A 102 -12.00 -2.88 8.21
N TRP A 103 -11.70 -3.04 6.93
CA TRP A 103 -10.38 -2.81 6.37
C TRP A 103 -10.43 -1.88 5.17
N TYR A 104 -9.37 -1.10 4.98
CA TYR A 104 -9.26 -0.11 3.92
C TYR A 104 -7.90 -0.20 3.23
N ALA A 105 -7.90 -0.07 1.90
CA ALA A 105 -6.70 0.00 1.09
C ALA A 105 -6.92 0.93 -0.10
N GLU A 106 -5.83 1.49 -0.62
CA GLU A 106 -5.82 2.36 -1.79
C GLU A 106 -4.89 1.81 -2.87
N PHE A 107 -5.24 2.07 -4.14
CA PHE A 107 -4.45 1.71 -5.31
C PHE A 107 -4.36 2.91 -6.24
N TYR A 108 -3.17 3.46 -6.43
CA TYR A 108 -2.90 4.43 -7.48
C TYR A 108 -2.76 3.68 -8.80
N ILE A 109 -3.48 4.10 -9.82
CA ILE A 109 -3.44 3.48 -11.15
C ILE A 109 -2.37 4.19 -11.98
N ASP A 110 -1.33 3.45 -12.36
CA ASP A 110 -0.24 3.92 -13.21
C ASP A 110 -0.19 3.10 -14.49
N ASN A 111 -0.72 3.65 -15.56
CA ASN A 111 -0.67 3.07 -16.88
C ASN A 111 0.22 3.93 -17.81
N SER A 112 1.45 4.16 -17.40
CA SER A 112 2.43 4.95 -18.19
C SER A 112 2.85 4.28 -19.51
N GLY A 113 2.39 3.06 -19.74
CA GLY A 113 2.50 2.36 -21.02
C GLY A 113 1.28 2.59 -21.90
N SER A 114 1.46 2.66 -23.19
CA SER A 114 0.53 2.95 -24.29
C SER A 114 -0.73 2.04 -24.39
N ARG A 115 -1.56 1.89 -23.31
CA ARG A 115 -2.66 0.90 -23.32
C ARG A 115 -3.96 1.37 -22.69
N THR A 116 -5.04 0.80 -23.20
CA THR A 116 -6.36 0.83 -22.57
C THR A 116 -6.23 0.23 -21.17
N VAL A 117 -6.55 0.99 -20.14
CA VAL A 117 -6.55 0.52 -18.76
C VAL A 117 -7.60 -0.58 -18.64
N ASP A 118 -7.18 -1.77 -18.27
CA ASP A 118 -8.10 -2.84 -17.86
C ASP A 118 -7.68 -3.37 -16.48
N ALA A 119 -7.36 -2.42 -15.60
CA ALA A 119 -7.08 -2.72 -14.20
C ALA A 119 -8.38 -3.04 -13.47
N HIS A 120 -8.32 -4.05 -12.63
CA HIS A 120 -9.41 -4.41 -11.72
C HIS A 120 -8.90 -4.35 -10.28
N VAL A 121 -9.53 -3.53 -9.45
CA VAL A 121 -9.36 -3.58 -7.99
C VAL A 121 -10.33 -4.62 -7.45
N ILE A 122 -9.78 -5.71 -6.94
CA ILE A 122 -10.48 -6.93 -6.59
C ILE A 122 -10.50 -7.13 -5.08
N VAL A 123 -11.54 -7.78 -4.58
CA VAL A 123 -11.52 -8.45 -3.29
C VAL A 123 -11.81 -9.92 -3.53
N GLY A 124 -10.81 -10.74 -3.27
CA GLY A 124 -10.88 -12.19 -3.40
C GLY A 124 -11.09 -12.91 -2.08
N ASP A 125 -11.57 -14.14 -2.15
CA ASP A 125 -11.66 -15.08 -1.04
C ASP A 125 -10.26 -15.66 -0.70
N ILE A 126 -10.18 -16.47 0.33
CA ILE A 126 -8.93 -17.04 0.86
C ILE A 126 -8.12 -17.81 -0.17
N ASP A 127 -8.79 -18.47 -1.11
CA ASP A 127 -8.18 -19.28 -2.19
C ASP A 127 -8.05 -18.51 -3.51
N PHE A 128 -8.43 -17.23 -3.54
CA PHE A 128 -8.29 -16.41 -4.73
C PHE A 128 -6.81 -16.25 -5.13
N VAL A 129 -6.53 -16.54 -6.39
CA VAL A 129 -5.21 -16.33 -6.99
C VAL A 129 -5.32 -15.29 -8.09
N ALA A 130 -4.58 -14.19 -7.94
CA ALA A 130 -4.52 -13.08 -8.89
C ALA A 130 -3.72 -13.44 -10.17
N ASN A 131 -3.89 -14.64 -10.69
CA ASN A 131 -3.15 -15.15 -11.84
C ASN A 131 -4.10 -15.73 -12.86
N PHE A 132 -4.17 -15.15 -14.04
CA PHE A 132 -5.13 -15.48 -15.08
C PHE A 132 -4.75 -16.66 -16.02
N GLY A 133 -3.93 -17.57 -15.57
CA GLY A 133 -3.86 -18.90 -16.19
C GLY A 133 -5.09 -19.76 -15.91
N GLY A 134 -5.97 -19.30 -15.05
CA GLY A 134 -7.24 -19.82 -14.60
C GLY A 134 -7.64 -19.10 -13.31
N VAL A 135 -8.80 -18.45 -13.29
CA VAL A 135 -9.35 -17.85 -12.08
C VAL A 135 -9.63 -18.97 -11.09
N ILE A 136 -8.87 -19.02 -10.01
CA ILE A 136 -9.13 -19.92 -8.89
C ILE A 136 -9.71 -19.06 -7.77
N GLY A 137 -10.82 -19.50 -7.20
CA GLY A 137 -11.48 -18.84 -6.08
C GLY A 137 -12.54 -17.81 -6.47
N SER A 138 -13.31 -17.40 -5.49
CA SER A 138 -14.36 -16.39 -5.61
C SER A 138 -13.79 -14.98 -5.47
N PHE A 139 -14.34 -14.02 -6.21
CA PHE A 139 -13.94 -12.62 -6.09
C PHE A 139 -15.05 -11.66 -6.52
N VAL A 140 -14.94 -10.42 -6.11
CA VAL A 140 -15.69 -9.28 -6.61
C VAL A 140 -14.73 -8.18 -7.07
N ALA A 141 -15.10 -7.43 -8.09
CA ALA A 141 -14.18 -6.51 -8.74
C ALA A 141 -14.84 -5.19 -9.15
N TYR A 142 -14.08 -4.11 -9.01
CA TYR A 142 -14.32 -2.85 -9.69
C TYR A 142 -13.36 -2.72 -10.86
N ARG A 143 -13.92 -2.64 -12.05
CA ARG A 143 -13.21 -2.62 -13.33
C ARG A 143 -13.03 -1.19 -13.83
N ALA A 144 -11.98 -0.97 -14.59
CA ALA A 144 -11.69 0.35 -15.17
C ALA A 144 -12.80 0.90 -16.08
N ASP A 145 -13.62 0.03 -16.67
CA ASP A 145 -14.78 0.39 -17.49
C ASP A 145 -16.01 0.88 -16.69
N GLY A 146 -15.90 0.95 -15.36
CA GLY A 146 -17.00 1.36 -14.48
C GLY A 146 -17.94 0.22 -14.11
N ASN A 147 -17.59 -1.03 -14.42
CA ASN A 147 -18.39 -2.18 -14.00
C ASN A 147 -17.95 -2.62 -12.59
N ILE A 148 -18.91 -2.80 -11.70
CA ILE A 148 -18.70 -3.41 -10.38
C ILE A 148 -19.53 -4.68 -10.31
N ASN A 149 -18.87 -5.83 -10.27
CA ASN A 149 -19.48 -7.15 -10.13
C ASN A 149 -20.70 -7.39 -11.06
N GLY A 150 -20.55 -7.02 -12.32
CA GLY A 150 -21.63 -7.14 -13.33
C GLY A 150 -22.56 -5.93 -13.43
N THR A 151 -22.51 -4.97 -12.49
CA THR A 151 -23.31 -3.75 -12.51
C THR A 151 -22.54 -2.61 -13.16
N SER A 152 -23.07 -2.06 -14.26
CA SER A 152 -22.51 -0.90 -14.96
C SER A 152 -23.07 0.41 -14.40
N GLY A 153 -22.46 1.54 -14.81
CA GLY A 153 -22.92 2.89 -14.44
C GLY A 153 -22.17 3.52 -13.28
N ASN A 154 -21.13 2.86 -12.77
CA ASN A 154 -20.14 3.49 -11.89
C ASN A 154 -19.12 4.29 -12.71
N ALA A 155 -18.30 5.09 -12.05
CA ALA A 155 -17.28 5.88 -12.73
C ALA A 155 -16.21 4.99 -13.39
N THR A 156 -15.80 5.29 -14.60
CA THR A 156 -14.61 4.69 -15.21
C THR A 156 -13.35 5.28 -14.56
N PHE A 157 -12.25 4.53 -14.55
CA PHE A 157 -11.00 5.05 -14.03
C PHE A 157 -9.81 4.76 -14.97
N THR A 158 -8.76 5.56 -14.84
CA THR A 158 -7.56 5.54 -15.70
C THR A 158 -6.33 5.94 -14.90
N THR A 159 -5.20 6.10 -15.59
CA THR A 159 -3.94 6.61 -15.01
C THR A 159 -4.16 7.91 -14.25
N GLY A 160 -3.60 7.99 -13.06
CA GLY A 160 -3.72 9.13 -12.16
C GLY A 160 -4.88 9.01 -11.18
N ASP A 161 -5.81 8.07 -11.40
CA ASP A 161 -6.90 7.84 -10.45
C ASP A 161 -6.43 6.97 -9.27
N ILE A 162 -6.96 7.26 -8.10
CA ILE A 162 -6.79 6.45 -6.89
C ILE A 162 -8.11 5.73 -6.62
N ILE A 163 -8.02 4.42 -6.59
CA ILE A 163 -9.15 3.54 -6.29
C ILE A 163 -8.96 2.99 -4.89
N ALA A 164 -9.89 3.32 -4.01
CA ALA A 164 -9.89 2.75 -2.68
C ALA A 164 -10.96 1.67 -2.55
N VAL A 165 -10.69 0.72 -1.66
CA VAL A 165 -11.61 -0.36 -1.31
C VAL A 165 -11.81 -0.42 0.20
N ALA A 166 -13.08 -0.44 0.62
CA ALA A 166 -13.51 -0.61 1.99
C ALA A 166 -14.20 -1.97 2.13
N ILE A 167 -13.62 -2.85 2.94
CA ILE A 167 -14.04 -4.24 3.14
C ILE A 167 -14.58 -4.37 4.56
N ASN A 168 -15.85 -4.71 4.71
CA ASN A 168 -16.42 -5.12 5.99
C ASN A 168 -16.56 -6.65 5.98
N ALA A 169 -15.57 -7.33 6.56
CA ALA A 169 -15.54 -8.78 6.61
C ALA A 169 -16.60 -9.36 7.58
N ASP A 170 -17.05 -8.58 8.56
CA ASP A 170 -18.08 -9.02 9.51
C ASP A 170 -19.46 -9.14 8.85
N ASP A 171 -19.76 -8.24 7.91
CA ASP A 171 -21.05 -8.20 7.20
C ASP A 171 -20.97 -8.74 5.77
N GLY A 172 -19.79 -9.09 5.29
CA GLY A 172 -19.59 -9.52 3.90
C GLY A 172 -19.91 -8.42 2.89
N THR A 173 -19.49 -7.17 3.17
CA THR A 173 -19.74 -6.04 2.27
C THR A 173 -18.45 -5.41 1.77
N VAL A 174 -18.45 -4.99 0.49
CA VAL A 174 -17.34 -4.30 -0.16
C VAL A 174 -17.86 -3.08 -0.90
N ALA A 175 -17.24 -1.94 -0.64
CA ALA A 175 -17.50 -0.68 -1.33
C ALA A 175 -16.21 -0.14 -1.94
N TRP A 176 -16.31 0.47 -3.11
CA TRP A 176 -15.19 1.12 -3.77
C TRP A 176 -15.37 2.63 -3.84
N TYR A 177 -14.25 3.31 -3.89
CA TYR A 177 -14.16 4.76 -4.03
C TYR A 177 -13.23 5.09 -5.18
N LYS A 178 -13.59 6.08 -5.97
CA LYS A 178 -12.69 6.69 -6.96
C LYS A 178 -12.39 8.12 -6.52
N ASN A 179 -11.12 8.44 -6.27
CA ASN A 179 -10.69 9.78 -5.85
C ASN A 179 -11.56 10.32 -4.70
N ASN A 180 -11.75 9.53 -3.66
CA ASN A 180 -12.59 9.78 -2.48
C ASN A 180 -14.12 9.76 -2.72
N ALA A 181 -14.59 9.59 -3.95
CA ALA A 181 -16.02 9.50 -4.24
C ALA A 181 -16.49 8.04 -4.21
N VAL A 182 -17.40 7.72 -3.28
CA VAL A 182 -17.99 6.37 -3.20
C VAL A 182 -18.73 6.03 -4.49
N GLN A 183 -18.55 4.81 -4.96
CA GLN A 183 -19.27 4.31 -6.12
C GLN A 183 -20.69 3.91 -5.75
N SER A 184 -21.62 4.01 -6.71
CA SER A 184 -23.04 3.74 -6.48
C SER A 184 -23.34 2.27 -6.17
N THR A 185 -22.45 1.36 -6.58
CA THR A 185 -22.61 -0.07 -6.36
C THR A 185 -21.76 -0.54 -5.18
N THR A 186 -22.42 -1.04 -4.15
CA THR A 186 -21.83 -1.79 -3.04
C THR A 186 -22.18 -3.26 -3.20
N VAL A 187 -21.20 -4.14 -3.08
CA VAL A 187 -21.46 -5.59 -3.06
C VAL A 187 -21.68 -6.02 -1.62
N SER A 188 -22.70 -6.84 -1.39
CA SER A 188 -23.07 -7.31 -0.05
C SER A 188 -23.37 -8.79 -0.04
N SER A 189 -23.51 -9.34 1.16
CA SER A 189 -23.82 -10.78 1.38
C SER A 189 -22.75 -11.73 0.84
N LEU A 190 -21.49 -11.28 0.81
CA LEU A 190 -20.36 -12.14 0.53
C LEU A 190 -20.13 -13.07 1.73
N SER A 191 -19.84 -14.32 1.42
CA SER A 191 -19.54 -15.36 2.42
C SER A 191 -18.16 -15.95 2.13
N TYR A 192 -17.12 -15.13 2.29
CA TYR A 192 -15.74 -15.53 2.10
C TYR A 192 -15.14 -15.97 3.43
N ASP A 193 -14.29 -17.00 3.40
CA ASP A 193 -13.55 -17.44 4.59
C ASP A 193 -12.54 -16.39 5.04
N ALA A 194 -11.96 -15.66 4.08
CA ALA A 194 -11.18 -14.45 4.34
C ALA A 194 -11.16 -13.54 3.11
N TYR A 195 -11.07 -12.25 3.35
CA TYR A 195 -11.10 -11.19 2.33
C TYR A 195 -9.68 -10.72 2.03
N CYS A 196 -9.33 -10.61 0.76
CA CYS A 196 -8.01 -10.17 0.32
C CYS A 196 -8.14 -9.07 -0.74
N PRO A 197 -7.73 -7.83 -0.48
CA PRO A 197 -7.64 -6.81 -1.53
C PRO A 197 -6.53 -7.17 -2.52
N SER A 198 -6.81 -6.98 -3.80
CA SER A 198 -5.94 -7.41 -4.89
C SER A 198 -6.03 -6.44 -6.05
N ILE A 199 -5.01 -6.41 -6.87
CA ILE A 199 -4.99 -5.67 -8.12
C ILE A 199 -4.62 -6.60 -9.27
N VAL A 200 -5.39 -6.58 -10.34
CA VAL A 200 -5.19 -7.45 -11.51
C VAL A 200 -5.22 -6.62 -12.79
N ASN A 201 -4.29 -6.87 -13.69
CA ASN A 201 -4.27 -6.32 -15.04
C ASN A 201 -4.85 -7.34 -16.01
N PHE A 202 -5.97 -7.02 -16.67
CA PHE A 202 -6.60 -7.90 -17.64
C PHE A 202 -6.07 -7.72 -19.07
N ASN A 203 -5.46 -6.58 -19.37
CA ASN A 203 -4.93 -6.31 -20.71
C ASN A 203 -3.61 -5.53 -20.63
N GLY A 204 -2.65 -5.94 -21.43
CA GLY A 204 -1.45 -5.18 -21.63
C GLY A 204 -0.27 -5.58 -20.75
N SER A 205 0.84 -4.88 -20.91
CA SER A 205 2.06 -5.04 -20.12
C SER A 205 2.61 -3.68 -19.74
N GLY A 206 3.22 -3.56 -18.55
CA GLY A 206 3.82 -2.34 -18.06
C GLY A 206 3.50 -2.08 -16.58
N ALA A 207 4.03 -1.00 -16.02
CA ALA A 207 3.66 -0.54 -14.69
C ALA A 207 2.17 -0.17 -14.69
N PHE A 208 1.42 -0.58 -13.68
CA PHE A 208 0.01 -0.29 -13.71
C PHE A 208 -0.64 0.02 -12.35
N ALA A 209 -0.01 -0.28 -11.23
CA ALA A 209 -0.53 0.14 -9.93
C ALA A 209 0.53 0.26 -8.85
N VAL A 210 0.26 1.15 -7.89
CA VAL A 210 0.96 1.22 -6.61
C VAL A 210 -0.08 1.09 -5.50
N ALA A 211 0.09 0.09 -4.64
CA ALA A 211 -0.79 -0.14 -3.49
C ALA A 211 -0.35 0.70 -2.29
N ASN A 212 -1.30 1.16 -1.50
CA ASN A 212 -1.10 1.73 -0.18
C ASN A 212 -2.04 1.02 0.81
N PHE A 213 -1.49 0.26 1.72
CA PHE A 213 -2.23 -0.39 2.80
C PHE A 213 -2.17 0.41 4.11
N GLY A 214 -1.61 1.63 4.05
CA GLY A 214 -1.41 2.57 5.13
C GLY A 214 0.04 2.99 5.34
N GLN A 215 1.02 2.40 4.65
CA GLN A 215 2.42 2.71 4.88
C GLN A 215 2.95 3.89 4.06
N ASP A 216 2.33 4.24 2.92
CA ASP A 216 2.90 5.23 2.01
C ASP A 216 1.84 6.04 1.24
N GLY A 217 1.51 7.21 1.74
CA GLY A 217 0.59 8.15 1.09
C GLY A 217 1.17 8.84 -0.14
N SER A 218 2.46 8.65 -0.45
CA SER A 218 3.08 9.14 -1.68
C SER A 218 2.90 8.19 -2.85
N PHE A 219 2.47 6.96 -2.62
CA PHE A 219 2.44 5.89 -3.63
C PHE A 219 3.79 5.70 -4.32
N ALA A 220 4.81 5.37 -3.52
CA ALA A 220 6.20 5.21 -3.99
C ALA A 220 6.75 6.47 -4.69
N GLY A 221 6.47 7.65 -4.12
CA GLY A 221 6.94 8.93 -4.64
C GLY A 221 6.22 9.43 -5.90
N VAL A 222 5.13 8.79 -6.32
CA VAL A 222 4.31 9.27 -7.43
C VAL A 222 3.63 10.60 -7.09
N LEU A 223 3.08 10.69 -5.88
CA LEU A 223 2.56 11.94 -5.34
C LEU A 223 3.67 12.69 -4.62
N THR A 224 3.74 14.01 -4.82
CA THR A 224 4.80 14.86 -4.25
C THR A 224 4.22 16.11 -3.59
N GLY A 225 4.96 16.67 -2.64
CA GLY A 225 4.59 17.91 -1.95
C GLY A 225 3.23 17.77 -1.24
N SER A 226 2.35 18.75 -1.40
CA SER A 226 1.01 18.75 -0.77
C SER A 226 0.04 17.71 -1.35
N ALA A 227 0.44 16.97 -2.38
CA ALA A 227 -0.37 15.89 -2.91
C ALA A 227 -0.20 14.58 -2.14
N ILE A 228 0.87 14.43 -1.36
CA ILE A 228 1.10 13.26 -0.51
C ILE A 228 -0.03 13.14 0.51
N GLY A 229 -0.51 11.92 0.73
CA GLY A 229 -1.51 11.64 1.74
C GLY A 229 -0.89 11.44 3.13
N ASP A 230 -1.61 11.91 4.15
CA ASP A 230 -1.21 11.78 5.56
C ASP A 230 -2.42 11.45 6.48
N GLU A 231 -3.49 10.94 5.87
CA GLU A 231 -4.73 10.62 6.59
C GLU A 231 -4.59 9.28 7.33
N PRO A 232 -4.67 9.26 8.67
CA PRO A 232 -4.65 8.02 9.43
C PRO A 232 -6.01 7.32 9.43
N ASP A 233 -6.03 6.06 9.83
CA ASP A 233 -7.24 5.32 10.14
C ASP A 233 -7.83 5.71 11.52
N GLY A 234 -8.94 5.07 11.89
CA GLY A 234 -9.64 5.36 13.14
C GLY A 234 -8.84 5.08 14.42
N ASN A 235 -7.74 4.31 14.33
CA ASN A 235 -6.81 4.04 15.43
C ASN A 235 -5.56 4.96 15.40
N GLY A 236 -5.49 5.88 14.45
CA GLY A 236 -4.36 6.80 14.29
C GLY A 236 -3.17 6.20 13.56
N TYR A 237 -3.35 5.08 12.85
CA TYR A 237 -2.31 4.44 12.06
C TYR A 237 -2.53 4.65 10.55
N GLY A 238 -1.43 4.70 9.85
CA GLY A 238 -1.44 4.79 8.39
C GLY A 238 -1.26 6.21 7.86
N LEU A 239 -0.91 6.26 6.58
CA LEU A 239 -0.72 7.44 5.76
C LEU A 239 -1.50 7.22 4.46
N PHE A 240 -2.82 7.40 4.50
CA PHE A 240 -3.66 7.27 3.32
C PHE A 240 -3.76 8.61 2.57
N LYS A 241 -4.07 8.55 1.28
CA LYS A 241 -4.40 9.75 0.51
C LYS A 241 -5.74 10.33 0.93
N TYR A 242 -6.68 9.47 1.27
CA TYR A 242 -8.02 9.86 1.70
C TYR A 242 -8.35 9.20 3.04
N SER A 243 -9.05 9.94 3.91
CA SER A 243 -9.48 9.38 5.18
C SER A 243 -10.32 8.12 4.98
N PRO A 244 -9.93 6.98 5.58
CA PRO A 244 -10.75 5.78 5.57
C PRO A 244 -12.16 6.07 6.12
N PRO A 245 -13.21 5.40 5.60
CA PRO A 245 -14.54 5.52 6.18
C PRO A 245 -14.53 5.16 7.67
N SER A 246 -15.45 5.76 8.45
CA SER A 246 -15.49 5.55 9.90
C SER A 246 -15.53 4.08 10.28
N GLY A 247 -14.59 3.67 11.14
CA GLY A 247 -14.44 2.30 11.62
C GLY A 247 -13.65 1.36 10.71
N PHE A 248 -13.19 1.84 9.54
CA PHE A 248 -12.28 1.07 8.69
C PHE A 248 -10.82 1.36 9.06
N LEU A 249 -10.00 0.31 9.06
CA LEU A 249 -8.64 0.32 9.55
C LEU A 249 -7.64 -0.05 8.44
N SER A 250 -6.40 0.38 8.61
CA SER A 250 -5.28 -0.02 7.77
C SER A 250 -4.96 -1.50 7.93
N LEU A 251 -4.49 -2.14 6.84
CA LEU A 251 -4.05 -3.53 6.88
C LEU A 251 -2.67 -3.62 7.53
N SER A 252 -2.62 -3.49 8.85
CA SER A 252 -1.39 -3.55 9.63
C SER A 252 -1.50 -4.51 10.80
N SER A 253 -0.36 -5.05 11.23
CA SER A 253 -0.31 -5.97 12.39
C SER A 253 -0.83 -5.32 13.67
N LYS A 254 -0.72 -3.99 13.79
CA LYS A 254 -1.21 -3.23 14.95
C LYS A 254 -2.74 -3.21 15.06
N ASN A 255 -3.43 -3.39 13.94
CA ASN A 255 -4.88 -3.43 13.86
C ASN A 255 -5.46 -4.87 13.88
N LEU A 256 -4.59 -5.89 13.78
CA LEU A 256 -5.04 -7.27 13.90
C LEU A 256 -5.45 -7.59 15.34
N PRO A 257 -6.45 -8.48 15.55
CA PRO A 257 -6.77 -8.96 16.88
C PRO A 257 -5.55 -9.62 17.54
N GLU A 258 -5.38 -9.37 18.84
CA GLU A 258 -4.33 -10.06 19.61
C GLU A 258 -4.56 -11.59 19.54
N PRO A 259 -3.49 -12.38 19.37
CA PRO A 259 -3.60 -13.84 19.41
C PRO A 259 -4.18 -14.29 20.76
N THR A 260 -5.24 -15.06 20.74
CA THR A 260 -5.88 -15.63 21.94
C THR A 260 -5.21 -16.93 22.36
#